data_bacf3e564553ef8a4e1ea6813b803442
#
_entry.id   bacf3e564553ef8a4e1ea6813b803442
#
_cell.length_a   1.000
_cell.length_b   1.000
_cell.length_c   1.000
_cell.angle_alpha   90.00
_cell.angle_beta   90.00
_cell.angle_gamma   90.00
#
_symmetry.space_group_name_H-M   'P 1'
#
loop_
_entity.id
_entity.type
_entity.pdbx_description
1 polymer ?
#
loop_
_entity_poly.entity_id
_entity_poly.type
_entity_poly.pdbx_seq_one_letter_code
_entity_poly.pdbx_strand_id
1 'polypeptide(L)'
;MGGVSGGDYILETHRLTKKFRGFVAVYDVSLRVRRGSIHALIGPNGAGKTTVFNLITKFLPPTGGKIFFNGIDITQEKPAQTARRGVIRSFQISAVFPHLTVLENVRIGLQRSLGTSFHFWKSEKTLSVLNDRAMELLEAVDLAPFASVTTVELPYGRKRALEIATTLAMNPELMLLDEPTQGMGHEDVGRIVELIRKVSVNRTVLMVEHNLSVVADLSDTITVMQRGSILAEGSYTEVSKNPQVLEAYVGTADE
;
A
#
# COMPACT_ATOMS: atom_id res chain seq x y z
N MET A 1 15.78 -1.23 29.48
CA MET A 1 16.43 -1.67 28.25
C MET A 1 15.67 -2.92 27.78
N GLY A 2 14.61 -2.76 27.01
CA GLY A 2 13.83 -3.86 26.45
C GLY A 2 14.31 -4.10 25.03
N GLY A 3 14.96 -5.24 24.78
CA GLY A 3 15.39 -5.65 23.47
C GLY A 3 14.17 -5.83 22.57
N VAL A 4 14.10 -5.09 21.47
CA VAL A 4 13.11 -5.26 20.41
C VAL A 4 13.48 -6.55 19.69
N SER A 5 12.65 -7.59 19.83
CA SER A 5 12.75 -8.81 19.03
C SER A 5 12.39 -8.45 17.58
N GLY A 6 13.40 -8.18 16.75
CA GLY A 6 13.26 -7.77 15.36
C GLY A 6 12.80 -8.89 14.41
N GLY A 7 11.99 -9.86 14.86
CA GLY A 7 11.56 -11.01 14.08
C GLY A 7 10.13 -10.93 13.50
N ASP A 8 9.18 -10.45 14.26
CA ASP A 8 7.75 -10.60 13.96
C ASP A 8 7.12 -9.41 13.20
N TYR A 9 7.63 -8.20 13.39
CA TYR A 9 7.09 -6.98 12.80
C TYR A 9 8.02 -6.42 11.73
N ILE A 10 7.45 -6.13 10.56
CA ILE A 10 8.19 -5.51 9.46
C ILE A 10 8.20 -4.00 9.56
N LEU A 11 7.10 -3.42 10.06
CA LEU A 11 6.92 -1.99 10.25
C LEU A 11 6.43 -1.71 11.66
N GLU A 12 7.06 -0.75 12.32
CA GLU A 12 6.62 -0.25 13.61
C GLU A 12 6.66 1.28 13.62
N THR A 13 5.66 1.90 14.21
CA THR A 13 5.68 3.32 14.53
C THR A 13 5.61 3.51 16.04
N HIS A 14 6.39 4.43 16.57
CA HIS A 14 6.41 4.71 18.01
C HIS A 14 5.99 6.16 18.23
N ARG A 15 4.79 6.34 18.82
CA ARG A 15 4.22 7.63 19.18
C ARG A 15 4.24 8.64 18.01
N LEU A 16 3.95 8.13 16.79
CA LEU A 16 4.01 8.91 15.57
C LEU A 16 3.02 10.06 15.63
N THR A 17 3.52 11.28 15.39
CA THR A 17 2.73 12.50 15.49
C THR A 17 2.96 13.39 14.28
N LYS A 18 1.89 13.96 13.73
CA LYS A 18 1.94 14.98 12.67
C LYS A 18 1.02 16.14 13.00
N LYS A 19 1.63 17.31 13.14
CA LYS A 19 0.94 18.59 13.31
C LYS A 19 1.06 19.40 12.03
N PHE A 20 -0.03 19.95 11.56
CA PHE A 20 -0.08 21.02 10.57
C PHE A 20 -0.37 22.35 11.25
N ARG A 21 -0.23 23.47 10.53
CA ARG A 21 -0.62 24.77 11.08
C ARG A 21 -2.10 24.72 11.49
N GLY A 22 -2.38 24.79 12.79
CA GLY A 22 -3.72 24.87 13.35
C GLY A 22 -4.37 23.57 13.80
N PHE A 23 -3.87 22.36 13.39
CA PHE A 23 -4.47 21.11 13.88
C PHE A 23 -3.47 19.93 13.92
N VAL A 24 -3.81 18.90 14.69
CA VAL A 24 -3.07 17.65 14.80
C VAL A 24 -3.76 16.57 13.97
N ALA A 25 -3.12 16.18 12.87
CA ALA A 25 -3.70 15.18 11.95
C ALA A 25 -3.42 13.73 12.38
N VAL A 26 -2.29 13.49 13.06
CA VAL A 26 -1.91 12.20 13.65
C VAL A 26 -1.32 12.49 15.03
N TYR A 27 -1.80 11.78 16.04
CA TYR A 27 -1.40 11.96 17.43
C TYR A 27 -1.11 10.62 18.09
N ASP A 28 0.15 10.45 18.52
CA ASP A 28 0.63 9.32 19.35
C ASP A 28 0.35 7.93 18.75
N VAL A 29 0.40 7.80 17.41
CA VAL A 29 0.09 6.54 16.72
C VAL A 29 1.26 5.57 16.83
N SER A 30 1.02 4.42 17.48
CA SER A 30 1.97 3.31 17.65
C SER A 30 1.41 2.07 16.95
N LEU A 31 1.64 1.98 15.64
CA LEU A 31 1.19 0.91 14.75
C LEU A 31 2.26 -0.17 14.64
N ARG A 32 1.86 -1.45 14.61
CA ARG A 32 2.75 -2.60 14.37
C ARG A 32 2.19 -3.48 13.28
N VAL A 33 2.94 -3.67 12.20
CA VAL A 33 2.54 -4.53 11.08
C VAL A 33 3.35 -5.81 11.10
N ARG A 34 2.69 -6.96 11.24
CA ARG A 34 3.35 -8.27 11.25
C ARG A 34 3.88 -8.62 9.86
N ARG A 35 5.04 -9.24 9.81
CA ARG A 35 5.61 -9.77 8.57
C ARG A 35 4.71 -10.86 7.98
N GLY A 36 4.48 -10.79 6.67
CA GLY A 36 3.69 -11.79 5.94
C GLY A 36 2.19 -11.70 6.18
N SER A 37 1.69 -10.65 6.82
CA SER A 37 0.26 -10.44 7.06
C SER A 37 -0.34 -9.36 6.15
N ILE A 38 -1.66 -9.38 6.03
CA ILE A 38 -2.45 -8.30 5.48
C ILE A 38 -3.04 -7.50 6.64
N HIS A 39 -2.60 -6.27 6.81
CA HIS A 39 -3.05 -5.36 7.85
C HIS A 39 -3.89 -4.24 7.26
N ALA A 40 -5.13 -4.06 7.74
CA ALA A 40 -5.98 -2.96 7.31
C ALA A 40 -5.94 -1.79 8.31
N LEU A 41 -5.82 -0.59 7.77
CA LEU A 41 -5.97 0.68 8.50
C LEU A 41 -7.28 1.32 8.08
N ILE A 42 -8.28 1.28 8.95
CA ILE A 42 -9.64 1.78 8.68
C ILE A 42 -10.03 2.95 9.58
N GLY A 43 -11.16 3.56 9.32
CA GLY A 43 -11.71 4.66 10.11
C GLY A 43 -12.46 5.66 9.24
N PRO A 44 -13.22 6.59 9.83
CA PRO A 44 -13.99 7.58 9.10
C PRO A 44 -13.11 8.54 8.28
N ASN A 45 -13.75 9.34 7.43
CA ASN A 45 -13.04 10.39 6.68
C ASN A 45 -12.41 11.39 7.67
N GLY A 46 -11.19 11.84 7.36
CA GLY A 46 -10.44 12.72 8.27
C GLY A 46 -9.81 12.03 9.49
N ALA A 47 -9.92 10.71 9.65
CA ALA A 47 -9.30 9.97 10.77
C ALA A 47 -7.77 10.00 10.80
N GLY A 48 -7.10 10.42 9.70
CA GLY A 48 -5.64 10.52 9.61
C GLY A 48 -4.95 9.37 8.84
N LYS A 49 -5.69 8.42 8.28
CA LYS A 49 -5.17 7.23 7.56
C LYS A 49 -4.17 7.59 6.45
N THR A 50 -4.57 8.45 5.51
CA THR A 50 -3.70 8.92 4.42
C THR A 50 -2.48 9.68 4.94
N THR A 51 -2.63 10.41 6.06
CA THR A 51 -1.49 11.07 6.71
C THR A 51 -0.50 10.06 7.24
N VAL A 52 -0.95 8.97 7.89
CA VAL A 52 -0.08 7.87 8.35
C VAL A 52 0.65 7.23 7.17
N PHE A 53 -0.03 6.95 6.05
CA PHE A 53 0.62 6.44 4.83
C PHE A 53 1.70 7.39 4.30
N ASN A 54 1.40 8.69 4.25
CA ASN A 54 2.36 9.71 3.81
C ASN A 54 3.57 9.81 4.75
N LEU A 55 3.40 9.60 6.05
CA LEU A 55 4.48 9.55 7.03
C LEU A 55 5.36 8.30 6.84
N ILE A 56 4.75 7.13 6.65
CA ILE A 56 5.47 5.86 6.43
C ILE A 56 6.29 5.96 5.13
N THR A 57 5.72 6.48 4.05
CA THR A 57 6.37 6.62 2.74
C THR A 57 7.29 7.84 2.64
N LYS A 58 7.38 8.65 3.70
CA LYS A 58 8.22 9.88 3.77
C LYS A 58 7.79 11.01 2.84
N PHE A 59 6.60 10.96 2.24
CA PHE A 59 6.01 12.12 1.57
C PHE A 59 5.72 13.28 2.54
N LEU A 60 5.53 12.95 3.82
CA LEU A 60 5.45 13.92 4.91
C LEU A 60 6.48 13.56 5.99
N PRO A 61 7.25 14.52 6.50
CA PRO A 61 8.08 14.31 7.68
C PRO A 61 7.19 14.32 8.93
N PRO A 62 7.42 13.43 9.91
CA PRO A 62 6.74 13.47 11.20
C PRO A 62 7.14 14.72 12.00
N THR A 63 6.25 15.19 12.87
CA THR A 63 6.54 16.24 13.84
C THR A 63 7.12 15.66 15.13
N GLY A 64 6.82 14.39 15.41
CA GLY A 64 7.31 13.62 16.55
C GLY A 64 7.13 12.13 16.35
N GLY A 65 7.77 11.35 17.21
CA GLY A 65 7.77 9.89 17.13
C GLY A 65 8.81 9.33 16.18
N LYS A 66 8.78 8.01 16.00
CA LYS A 66 9.74 7.27 15.17
C LYS A 66 9.05 6.25 14.29
N ILE A 67 9.71 5.88 13.20
CA ILE A 67 9.28 4.84 12.27
C ILE A 67 10.43 3.87 12.05
N PHE A 68 10.16 2.59 12.27
CA PHE A 68 11.12 1.52 12.07
C PHE A 68 10.64 0.58 10.97
N PHE A 69 11.54 0.21 10.09
CA PHE A 69 11.32 -0.81 9.07
C PHE A 69 12.40 -1.87 9.16
N ASN A 70 12.03 -3.13 9.32
CA ASN A 70 12.96 -4.23 9.62
C ASN A 70 13.88 -3.91 10.82
N GLY A 71 13.35 -3.27 11.87
CA GLY A 71 14.11 -2.84 13.04
C GLY A 71 15.04 -1.64 12.82
N ILE A 72 15.13 -1.10 11.62
CA ILE A 72 15.98 0.05 11.28
C ILE A 72 15.15 1.33 11.41
N ASP A 73 15.66 2.32 12.13
CA ASP A 73 15.04 3.66 12.22
C ASP A 73 15.15 4.37 10.86
N ILE A 74 14.01 4.51 10.21
CA ILE A 74 13.88 5.19 8.91
C ILE A 74 13.27 6.58 9.03
N THR A 75 13.11 7.12 10.23
CA THR A 75 12.34 8.34 10.52
C THR A 75 12.78 9.53 9.68
N GLN A 76 14.07 9.70 9.46
CA GLN A 76 14.66 10.85 8.73
C GLN A 76 15.02 10.49 7.28
N GLU A 77 14.68 9.32 6.78
CA GLU A 77 14.98 8.94 5.40
C GLU A 77 14.13 9.71 4.39
N LYS A 78 14.68 9.83 3.18
CA LYS A 78 13.94 10.37 2.02
C LYS A 78 13.05 9.30 1.38
N PRO A 79 11.98 9.69 0.66
CA PRO A 79 11.08 8.73 0.00
C PRO A 79 11.80 7.67 -0.85
N ALA A 80 12.80 8.10 -1.63
CA ALA A 80 13.57 7.19 -2.48
C ALA A 80 14.40 6.16 -1.69
N GLN A 81 14.87 6.50 -0.48
CA GLN A 81 15.61 5.58 0.38
C GLN A 81 14.68 4.53 0.97
N THR A 82 13.57 4.97 1.55
CA THR A 82 12.51 4.09 2.10
C THR A 82 11.96 3.14 1.02
N ALA A 83 11.72 3.66 -0.17
CA ALA A 83 11.31 2.83 -1.30
C ALA A 83 12.39 1.80 -1.70
N ARG A 84 13.70 2.13 -1.64
CA ARG A 84 14.80 1.18 -1.91
C ARG A 84 14.89 0.08 -0.86
N ARG A 85 14.42 0.32 0.35
CA ARG A 85 14.32 -0.71 1.39
C ARG A 85 13.18 -1.71 1.15
N GLY A 86 12.28 -1.44 0.21
CA GLY A 86 11.16 -2.32 -0.10
C GLY A 86 9.82 -1.85 0.46
N VAL A 87 9.70 -0.62 0.97
CA VAL A 87 8.40 0.00 1.31
C VAL A 87 7.85 0.67 0.07
N ILE A 88 6.91 0.02 -0.62
CA ILE A 88 6.37 0.50 -1.89
C ILE A 88 4.88 0.78 -1.73
N ARG A 89 4.45 1.98 -2.10
CA ARG A 89 3.04 2.35 -2.17
C ARG A 89 2.53 2.22 -3.59
N SER A 90 1.39 1.53 -3.77
CA SER A 90 0.61 1.66 -5.00
C SER A 90 -0.01 3.06 -4.98
N PHE A 91 0.30 3.85 -6.00
CA PHE A 91 -0.33 5.16 -6.16
C PHE A 91 -1.71 4.95 -6.80
N GLN A 92 -2.64 5.91 -6.57
CA GLN A 92 -3.90 5.98 -7.30
C GLN A 92 -3.64 6.01 -8.83
N ILE A 93 -4.61 5.68 -9.64
CA ILE A 93 -4.63 5.49 -11.12
C ILE A 93 -3.64 6.36 -11.94
N SER A 94 -3.11 7.42 -11.39
CA SER A 94 -2.11 8.31 -12.00
C SER A 94 -0.68 7.74 -12.07
N ALA A 95 -0.43 6.54 -11.53
CA ALA A 95 0.92 5.97 -11.48
C ALA A 95 1.28 5.13 -12.72
N VAL A 96 0.34 4.89 -13.62
CA VAL A 96 0.60 4.22 -14.89
C VAL A 96 0.74 5.22 -16.03
N PHE A 97 1.60 4.91 -16.98
CA PHE A 97 1.79 5.73 -18.18
C PHE A 97 0.69 5.39 -19.20
N PRO A 98 -0.29 6.27 -19.43
CA PRO A 98 -1.50 5.93 -20.20
C PRO A 98 -1.23 5.63 -21.68
N HIS A 99 -0.18 6.21 -22.25
CA HIS A 99 0.19 6.05 -23.65
C HIS A 99 1.19 4.93 -23.91
N LEU A 100 1.66 4.26 -22.88
CA LEU A 100 2.49 3.07 -22.99
C LEU A 100 1.62 1.81 -22.93
N THR A 101 2.12 0.73 -23.52
CA THR A 101 1.49 -0.58 -23.40
C THR A 101 1.55 -1.09 -21.96
N VAL A 102 0.72 -2.07 -21.66
CA VAL A 102 0.68 -2.76 -20.37
C VAL A 102 2.06 -3.35 -20.04
N LEU A 103 2.72 -3.99 -21.00
CA LEU A 103 4.06 -4.56 -20.85
C LEU A 103 5.11 -3.48 -20.54
N GLU A 104 5.08 -2.37 -21.26
CA GLU A 104 6.03 -1.27 -21.08
C GLU A 104 5.91 -0.63 -19.70
N ASN A 105 4.69 -0.49 -19.16
CA ASN A 105 4.47 -0.01 -17.80
C ASN A 105 5.16 -0.90 -16.76
N VAL A 106 5.02 -2.22 -16.86
CA VAL A 106 5.67 -3.15 -15.93
C VAL A 106 7.21 -3.12 -16.10
N ARG A 107 7.70 -3.03 -17.35
CA ARG A 107 9.14 -2.91 -17.63
C ARG A 107 9.77 -1.68 -16.97
N ILE A 108 9.08 -0.54 -16.95
CA ILE A 108 9.56 0.66 -16.23
C ILE A 108 9.77 0.37 -14.75
N GLY A 109 8.85 -0.33 -14.11
CA GLY A 109 9.00 -0.76 -12.72
C GLY A 109 10.24 -1.65 -12.50
N LEU A 110 10.49 -2.57 -13.44
CA LEU A 110 11.64 -3.49 -13.40
C LEU A 110 12.99 -2.82 -13.66
N GLN A 111 13.06 -1.72 -14.41
CA GLN A 111 14.32 -0.99 -14.70
C GLN A 111 15.06 -0.57 -13.44
N ARG A 112 14.33 -0.33 -12.36
CA ARG A 112 14.92 0.04 -11.07
C ARG A 112 15.88 -1.05 -10.55
N SER A 113 15.55 -2.31 -10.71
CA SER A 113 16.37 -3.45 -10.26
C SER A 113 17.69 -3.55 -11.02
N LEU A 114 17.73 -3.07 -12.26
CA LEU A 114 18.93 -3.07 -13.11
C LEU A 114 19.89 -1.91 -12.83
N GLY A 115 19.52 -0.94 -11.96
CA GLY A 115 20.33 0.27 -11.76
C GLY A 115 20.47 1.15 -13.01
N THR A 116 19.68 0.88 -14.06
CA THR A 116 19.79 1.53 -15.38
C THR A 116 18.80 2.66 -15.60
N SER A 117 18.12 3.12 -14.55
CA SER A 117 17.04 4.12 -14.62
C SER A 117 17.41 5.46 -15.29
N PHE A 118 18.70 5.72 -15.51
CA PHE A 118 19.21 6.95 -16.15
C PHE A 118 19.91 6.70 -17.49
N HIS A 119 19.88 5.49 -18.02
CA HIS A 119 20.54 5.17 -19.29
C HIS A 119 19.56 5.34 -20.48
N PHE A 120 19.16 6.56 -20.79
CA PHE A 120 18.27 6.93 -21.91
C PHE A 120 18.80 6.53 -23.29
N TRP A 121 20.11 6.18 -23.39
CA TRP A 121 20.83 5.86 -24.63
C TRP A 121 20.87 4.36 -24.94
N LYS A 122 20.38 3.49 -24.07
CA LYS A 122 20.40 2.06 -24.32
C LYS A 122 19.19 1.66 -25.17
N SER A 123 19.49 0.97 -26.25
CA SER A 123 18.55 0.43 -27.24
C SER A 123 17.42 -0.35 -26.58
N GLU A 124 16.26 -0.37 -27.23
CA GLU A 124 15.07 -1.19 -26.91
C GLU A 124 15.39 -2.67 -26.66
N LYS A 125 16.45 -3.19 -27.30
CA LYS A 125 17.01 -4.53 -27.05
C LYS A 125 17.47 -4.74 -25.60
N THR A 126 17.90 -3.72 -24.89
CA THR A 126 18.29 -3.83 -23.47
C THR A 126 17.07 -4.00 -22.58
N LEU A 127 15.93 -3.47 -22.99
CA LEU A 127 14.66 -3.60 -22.29
C LEU A 127 13.98 -4.95 -22.56
N SER A 128 14.30 -5.62 -23.68
CA SER A 128 13.74 -6.94 -23.99
C SER A 128 14.18 -8.02 -22.99
N VAL A 129 15.32 -7.83 -22.32
CA VAL A 129 15.78 -8.72 -21.24
C VAL A 129 14.79 -8.74 -20.05
N LEU A 130 13.97 -7.70 -19.92
CA LEU A 130 12.95 -7.62 -18.87
C LEU A 130 11.61 -8.22 -19.28
N ASN A 131 11.44 -8.63 -20.54
CA ASN A 131 10.14 -9.07 -21.05
C ASN A 131 9.63 -10.31 -20.33
N ASP A 132 10.49 -11.32 -20.14
CA ASP A 132 10.10 -12.58 -19.49
C ASP A 132 9.60 -12.29 -18.07
N ARG A 133 10.36 -11.50 -17.30
CA ARG A 133 9.96 -11.12 -15.96
C ARG A 133 8.72 -10.22 -15.93
N ALA A 134 8.57 -9.33 -16.91
CA ALA A 134 7.38 -8.49 -17.03
C ALA A 134 6.14 -9.35 -17.36
N MET A 135 6.28 -10.34 -18.25
CA MET A 135 5.20 -11.28 -18.59
C MET A 135 4.79 -12.12 -17.38
N GLU A 136 5.74 -12.67 -16.60
CA GLU A 136 5.43 -13.38 -15.35
C GLU A 136 4.60 -12.52 -14.39
N LEU A 137 4.94 -11.23 -14.25
CA LEU A 137 4.19 -10.31 -13.40
C LEU A 137 2.80 -10.01 -13.97
N LEU A 138 2.67 -9.92 -15.29
CA LEU A 138 1.38 -9.75 -15.94
C LEU A 138 0.50 -11.00 -15.83
N GLU A 139 1.08 -12.20 -15.88
CA GLU A 139 0.38 -13.46 -15.61
C GLU A 139 -0.11 -13.53 -14.16
N ALA A 140 0.72 -13.07 -13.21
CA ALA A 140 0.35 -13.04 -11.81
C ALA A 140 -0.88 -12.18 -11.52
N VAL A 141 -1.15 -11.15 -12.34
CA VAL A 141 -2.30 -10.24 -12.24
C VAL A 141 -3.34 -10.41 -13.35
N ASP A 142 -3.29 -11.51 -14.09
CA ASP A 142 -4.21 -11.87 -15.19
C ASP A 142 -4.28 -10.83 -16.32
N LEU A 143 -3.16 -10.14 -16.59
CA LEU A 143 -3.02 -9.12 -17.64
C LEU A 143 -2.14 -9.56 -18.84
N ALA A 144 -1.58 -10.77 -18.85
CA ALA A 144 -0.74 -11.25 -19.94
C ALA A 144 -1.41 -11.15 -21.33
N PRO A 145 -2.71 -11.47 -21.50
CA PRO A 145 -3.39 -11.32 -22.80
C PRO A 145 -3.47 -9.85 -23.28
N PHE A 146 -3.25 -8.89 -22.40
CA PHE A 146 -3.34 -7.46 -22.68
C PHE A 146 -1.97 -6.77 -22.77
N ALA A 147 -0.87 -7.53 -22.80
CA ALA A 147 0.49 -7.02 -22.74
C ALA A 147 0.80 -5.94 -23.80
N SER A 148 0.25 -6.08 -25.01
CA SER A 148 0.41 -5.13 -26.13
C SER A 148 -0.66 -4.03 -26.19
N VAL A 149 -1.66 -4.06 -25.33
CA VAL A 149 -2.74 -3.06 -25.31
C VAL A 149 -2.22 -1.78 -24.67
N THR A 150 -2.60 -0.64 -25.24
CA THR A 150 -2.29 0.68 -24.67
C THR A 150 -3.07 0.87 -23.36
N THR A 151 -2.40 1.32 -22.32
CA THR A 151 -2.99 1.39 -20.97
C THR A 151 -4.25 2.25 -20.89
N VAL A 152 -4.36 3.31 -21.72
CA VAL A 152 -5.57 4.15 -21.77
C VAL A 152 -6.82 3.36 -22.16
N GLU A 153 -6.67 2.31 -22.96
CA GLU A 153 -7.76 1.47 -23.46
C GLU A 153 -8.28 0.45 -22.44
N LEU A 154 -7.52 0.23 -21.36
CA LEU A 154 -7.94 -0.73 -20.34
C LEU A 154 -9.15 -0.23 -19.54
N PRO A 155 -10.10 -1.12 -19.21
CA PRO A 155 -11.11 -0.85 -18.20
C PRO A 155 -10.49 -0.54 -16.82
N TYR A 156 -11.24 0.14 -15.98
CA TYR A 156 -10.77 0.62 -14.67
C TYR A 156 -10.17 -0.51 -13.79
N GLY A 157 -10.87 -1.62 -13.62
CA GLY A 157 -10.39 -2.75 -12.83
C GLY A 157 -9.06 -3.34 -13.33
N ARG A 158 -8.87 -3.38 -14.67
CA ARG A 158 -7.59 -3.82 -15.26
C ARG A 158 -6.47 -2.79 -15.07
N LYS A 159 -6.77 -1.50 -15.08
CA LYS A 159 -5.79 -0.46 -14.73
C LYS A 159 -5.31 -0.65 -13.29
N ARG A 160 -6.21 -1.01 -12.37
CA ARG A 160 -5.85 -1.29 -10.99
C ARG A 160 -4.99 -2.55 -10.85
N ALA A 161 -5.28 -3.60 -11.60
CA ALA A 161 -4.42 -4.78 -11.66
C ALA A 161 -3.02 -4.43 -12.21
N LEU A 162 -2.93 -3.55 -13.21
CA LEU A 162 -1.65 -3.07 -13.74
C LEU A 162 -0.85 -2.28 -12.69
N GLU A 163 -1.50 -1.44 -11.87
CA GLU A 163 -0.85 -0.74 -10.76
C GLU A 163 -0.25 -1.71 -9.74
N ILE A 164 -0.97 -2.79 -9.43
CA ILE A 164 -0.45 -3.86 -8.57
C ILE A 164 0.76 -4.52 -9.25
N ALA A 165 0.70 -4.85 -10.54
CA ALA A 165 1.82 -5.43 -11.28
C ALA A 165 3.07 -4.53 -11.28
N THR A 166 2.89 -3.23 -11.51
CA THR A 166 4.00 -2.25 -11.46
C THR A 166 4.58 -2.10 -10.06
N THR A 167 3.74 -2.22 -9.03
CA THR A 167 4.18 -2.26 -7.63
C THR A 167 5.00 -3.52 -7.36
N LEU A 168 4.54 -4.69 -7.83
CA LEU A 168 5.25 -5.97 -7.71
C LEU A 168 6.59 -5.97 -8.45
N ALA A 169 6.68 -5.26 -9.59
CA ALA A 169 7.92 -5.11 -10.35
C ALA A 169 9.04 -4.45 -9.52
N MET A 170 8.69 -3.66 -8.52
CA MET A 170 9.66 -3.07 -7.60
C MET A 170 10.09 -3.99 -6.45
N ASN A 171 9.60 -5.24 -6.45
CA ASN A 171 9.88 -6.29 -5.44
C ASN A 171 9.72 -5.80 -4.00
N PRO A 172 8.51 -5.38 -3.59
CA PRO A 172 8.26 -4.86 -2.24
C PRO A 172 8.35 -5.95 -1.18
N GLU A 173 8.93 -5.62 -0.02
CA GLU A 173 8.74 -6.38 1.23
C GLU A 173 7.45 -5.95 1.94
N LEU A 174 7.12 -4.66 1.85
CA LEU A 174 5.89 -4.07 2.35
C LEU A 174 5.17 -3.31 1.23
N MET A 175 4.00 -3.79 0.85
CA MET A 175 3.09 -3.10 -0.07
C MET A 175 2.11 -2.24 0.72
N LEU A 176 2.05 -0.95 0.38
CA LEU A 176 1.01 -0.05 0.88
C LEU A 176 -0.04 0.13 -0.21
N LEU A 177 -1.26 -0.34 0.04
CA LEU A 177 -2.39 -0.23 -0.87
C LEU A 177 -3.36 0.84 -0.36
N ASP A 178 -3.57 1.88 -1.15
CA ASP A 178 -4.45 2.99 -0.78
C ASP A 178 -5.78 2.84 -1.53
N GLU A 179 -6.81 2.43 -0.79
CA GLU A 179 -8.18 2.22 -1.27
C GLU A 179 -8.24 1.39 -2.57
N PRO A 180 -7.70 0.14 -2.55
CA PRO A 180 -7.54 -0.66 -3.76
C PRO A 180 -8.85 -0.98 -4.48
N THR A 181 -10.00 -0.91 -3.81
CA THR A 181 -11.31 -1.22 -4.41
C THR A 181 -12.19 0.01 -4.65
N GLN A 182 -11.68 1.22 -4.42
CA GLN A 182 -12.45 2.45 -4.56
C GLN A 182 -12.95 2.65 -6.00
N GLY A 183 -14.24 2.99 -6.14
CA GLY A 183 -14.85 3.31 -7.43
C GLY A 183 -15.16 2.11 -8.33
N MET A 184 -15.06 0.88 -7.81
CA MET A 184 -15.31 -0.34 -8.56
C MET A 184 -16.71 -0.90 -8.37
N GLY A 185 -17.25 -1.55 -9.41
CA GLY A 185 -18.44 -2.40 -9.29
C GLY A 185 -18.13 -3.71 -8.56
N HIS A 186 -19.17 -4.38 -8.07
CA HIS A 186 -19.04 -5.60 -7.23
C HIS A 186 -18.18 -6.71 -7.87
N GLU A 187 -18.30 -6.95 -9.19
CA GLU A 187 -17.49 -7.95 -9.89
C GLU A 187 -15.99 -7.62 -9.88
N ASP A 188 -15.64 -6.35 -10.13
CA ASP A 188 -14.24 -5.91 -10.14
C ASP A 188 -13.66 -5.93 -8.73
N VAL A 189 -14.45 -5.60 -7.70
CA VAL A 189 -14.04 -5.72 -6.29
C VAL A 189 -13.62 -7.15 -5.99
N GLY A 190 -14.43 -8.15 -6.33
CA GLY A 190 -14.09 -9.55 -6.10
C GLY A 190 -12.78 -9.97 -6.78
N ARG A 191 -12.57 -9.54 -8.03
CA ARG A 191 -11.33 -9.83 -8.77
C ARG A 191 -10.10 -9.20 -8.11
N ILE A 192 -10.21 -7.95 -7.64
CA ILE A 192 -9.09 -7.27 -6.94
C ILE A 192 -8.81 -7.90 -5.58
N VAL A 193 -9.84 -8.33 -4.85
CA VAL A 193 -9.68 -9.06 -3.58
C VAL A 193 -8.89 -10.35 -3.79
N GLU A 194 -9.28 -11.18 -4.77
CA GLU A 194 -8.56 -12.41 -5.12
C GLU A 194 -7.12 -12.10 -5.57
N LEU A 195 -6.93 -11.04 -6.35
CA LEU A 195 -5.62 -10.61 -6.78
C LEU A 195 -4.74 -10.21 -5.60
N ILE A 196 -5.23 -9.40 -4.66
CA ILE A 196 -4.48 -9.00 -3.47
C ILE A 196 -4.11 -10.23 -2.65
N ARG A 197 -5.04 -11.18 -2.44
CA ARG A 197 -4.78 -12.44 -1.74
C ARG A 197 -3.66 -13.24 -2.42
N LYS A 198 -3.72 -13.39 -3.74
CA LYS A 198 -2.73 -14.11 -4.55
C LYS A 198 -1.33 -13.48 -4.44
N VAL A 199 -1.23 -12.16 -4.55
CA VAL A 199 0.07 -11.46 -4.54
C VAL A 199 0.64 -11.20 -3.15
N SER A 200 -0.16 -11.30 -2.10
CA SER A 200 0.27 -11.17 -0.70
C SER A 200 1.01 -12.39 -0.17
N VAL A 201 0.96 -13.52 -0.89
CA VAL A 201 1.74 -14.72 -0.52
C VAL A 201 3.24 -14.35 -0.44
N ASN A 202 3.84 -14.58 0.73
CA ASN A 202 5.23 -14.20 1.05
C ASN A 202 5.54 -12.69 1.03
N ARG A 203 4.51 -11.84 1.16
CA ARG A 203 4.66 -10.38 1.27
C ARG A 203 3.82 -9.84 2.40
N THR A 204 4.18 -8.66 2.87
CA THR A 204 3.37 -7.93 3.83
C THR A 204 2.58 -6.85 3.11
N VAL A 205 1.32 -6.72 3.47
CA VAL A 205 0.42 -5.69 2.93
C VAL A 205 -0.11 -4.83 4.08
N LEU A 206 0.02 -3.53 3.95
CA LEU A 206 -0.72 -2.55 4.75
C LEU A 206 -1.67 -1.82 3.82
N MET A 207 -2.97 -1.92 4.06
CA MET A 207 -3.96 -1.27 3.20
C MET A 207 -4.85 -0.29 3.97
N VAL A 208 -5.22 0.80 3.31
CA VAL A 208 -6.35 1.65 3.71
C VAL A 208 -7.55 1.20 2.89
N GLU A 209 -8.67 0.95 3.54
CA GLU A 209 -9.93 0.55 2.89
C GLU A 209 -11.14 1.13 3.62
N HIS A 210 -12.20 1.37 2.85
CA HIS A 210 -13.51 1.80 3.37
C HIS A 210 -14.56 0.71 3.23
N ASN A 211 -14.34 -0.25 2.33
CA ASN A 211 -15.23 -1.38 2.14
C ASN A 211 -15.00 -2.44 3.22
N LEU A 212 -15.88 -2.47 4.22
CA LEU A 212 -15.77 -3.38 5.36
C LEU A 212 -15.83 -4.86 4.96
N SER A 213 -16.51 -5.21 3.86
CA SER A 213 -16.54 -6.59 3.35
C SER A 213 -15.14 -7.02 2.85
N VAL A 214 -14.44 -6.12 2.15
CA VAL A 214 -13.06 -6.36 1.70
C VAL A 214 -12.11 -6.48 2.88
N VAL A 215 -12.27 -5.62 3.88
CA VAL A 215 -11.48 -5.65 5.13
C VAL A 215 -11.70 -6.98 5.87
N ALA A 216 -12.95 -7.42 5.99
CA ALA A 216 -13.31 -8.67 6.67
C ALA A 216 -12.74 -9.91 5.95
N ASP A 217 -12.68 -9.86 4.61
CA ASP A 217 -12.26 -10.99 3.78
C ASP A 217 -10.73 -11.11 3.66
N LEU A 218 -10.01 -9.99 3.68
CA LEU A 218 -8.57 -9.99 3.42
C LEU A 218 -7.70 -9.85 4.68
N SER A 219 -8.17 -9.17 5.74
CA SER A 219 -7.26 -8.69 6.76
C SER A 219 -7.05 -9.67 7.90
N ASP A 220 -5.79 -9.94 8.23
CA ASP A 220 -5.40 -10.68 9.44
C ASP A 220 -5.53 -9.81 10.70
N THR A 221 -5.24 -8.51 10.56
CA THR A 221 -5.31 -7.53 11.64
C THR A 221 -5.91 -6.23 11.10
N ILE A 222 -6.71 -5.59 11.91
CA ILE A 222 -7.36 -4.31 11.60
C ILE A 222 -7.01 -3.31 12.68
N THR A 223 -6.46 -2.15 12.28
CA THR A 223 -6.32 -0.97 13.15
C THR A 223 -7.37 0.06 12.76
N VAL A 224 -8.18 0.48 13.71
CA VAL A 224 -9.18 1.53 13.54
C VAL A 224 -8.63 2.86 14.02
N MET A 225 -8.67 3.87 13.16
CA MET A 225 -8.31 5.24 13.52
C MET A 225 -9.54 6.13 13.67
N GLN A 226 -9.47 7.02 14.64
CA GLN A 226 -10.42 8.12 14.81
C GLN A 226 -9.68 9.38 15.28
N ARG A 227 -9.97 10.54 14.68
CA ARG A 227 -9.40 11.85 15.07
C ARG A 227 -7.89 11.86 15.26
N GLY A 228 -7.18 11.14 14.37
CA GLY A 228 -5.72 11.09 14.35
C GLY A 228 -5.08 10.08 15.30
N SER A 229 -5.85 9.32 16.07
CA SER A 229 -5.34 8.32 17.02
C SER A 229 -5.86 6.92 16.71
N ILE A 230 -5.19 5.88 17.23
CA ILE A 230 -5.70 4.52 17.19
C ILE A 230 -6.81 4.39 18.22
N LEU A 231 -7.98 3.93 17.77
CA LEU A 231 -9.15 3.68 18.59
C LEU A 231 -9.20 2.22 19.06
N ALA A 232 -8.93 1.29 18.15
CA ALA A 232 -8.92 -0.15 18.42
C ALA A 232 -8.01 -0.89 17.44
N GLU A 233 -7.51 -2.06 17.84
CA GLU A 233 -6.78 -2.99 16.98
C GLU A 233 -7.16 -4.42 17.34
N GLY A 234 -7.29 -5.28 16.34
CA GLY A 234 -7.62 -6.70 16.51
C GLY A 234 -8.06 -7.36 15.22
N SER A 235 -8.62 -8.56 15.33
CA SER A 235 -9.29 -9.26 14.24
C SER A 235 -10.62 -8.55 13.86
N TYR A 236 -11.16 -8.89 12.69
CA TYR A 236 -12.47 -8.35 12.27
C TYR A 236 -13.56 -8.63 13.32
N THR A 237 -13.56 -9.82 13.92
CA THR A 237 -14.55 -10.20 14.93
C THR A 237 -14.46 -9.35 16.21
N GLU A 238 -13.26 -8.97 16.61
CA GLU A 238 -13.03 -8.11 17.79
C GLU A 238 -13.42 -6.67 17.49
N VAL A 239 -12.94 -6.14 16.37
CA VAL A 239 -13.15 -4.74 15.98
C VAL A 239 -14.61 -4.45 15.67
N SER A 240 -15.31 -5.36 14.96
CA SER A 240 -16.72 -5.19 14.59
C SER A 240 -17.70 -5.22 15.77
N LYS A 241 -17.28 -5.76 16.93
CA LYS A 241 -18.08 -5.80 18.15
C LYS A 241 -17.69 -4.70 19.16
N ASN A 242 -16.67 -3.92 18.88
CA ASN A 242 -16.20 -2.88 19.78
C ASN A 242 -17.18 -1.70 19.78
N PRO A 243 -17.81 -1.36 20.93
CA PRO A 243 -18.80 -0.27 21.00
C PRO A 243 -18.27 1.08 20.56
N GLN A 244 -17.00 1.40 20.87
CA GLN A 244 -16.38 2.66 20.46
C GLN A 244 -16.18 2.72 18.94
N VAL A 245 -15.89 1.59 18.30
CA VAL A 245 -15.79 1.51 16.83
C VAL A 245 -17.14 1.71 16.19
N LEU A 246 -18.19 1.07 16.70
CA LEU A 246 -19.55 1.23 16.20
C LEU A 246 -20.01 2.69 16.31
N GLU A 247 -19.77 3.34 17.46
CA GLU A 247 -20.08 4.76 17.66
C GLU A 247 -19.32 5.68 16.69
N ALA A 248 -18.03 5.39 16.44
CA ALA A 248 -17.20 6.17 15.52
C ALA A 248 -17.71 6.15 14.08
N TYR A 249 -18.36 5.07 13.65
CA TYR A 249 -18.93 4.96 12.30
C TYR A 249 -20.39 5.46 12.22
N VAL A 250 -21.19 5.32 13.28
CA VAL A 250 -22.58 5.80 13.32
C VAL A 250 -22.62 7.32 13.49
N GLY A 251 -21.76 7.90 14.33
CA GLY A 251 -21.69 9.35 14.56
C GLY A 251 -21.24 10.20 13.37
N THR A 252 -20.78 9.57 12.28
CA THR A 252 -20.40 10.25 11.02
C THR A 252 -21.50 10.20 9.95
N ALA A 253 -22.62 9.53 10.21
CA ALA A 253 -23.76 9.47 9.29
C ALA A 253 -24.70 10.71 9.38
N ASP A 254 -24.51 11.56 10.40
CA ASP A 254 -25.38 12.72 10.70
C ASP A 254 -24.67 14.08 10.40
N GLU A 255 -23.49 14.10 9.76
CA GLU A 255 -22.82 15.31 9.25
C GLU A 255 -22.67 15.21 7.72
#